data_0f0ec4181130a2d2c5a5def0b736ce4d
#
_entry.id   0f0ec4181130a2d2c5a5def0b736ce4d
#
_cell.length_a   1.000
_cell.length_b   1.000
_cell.length_c   1.000
_cell.angle_alpha   90.00
_cell.angle_beta   90.00
_cell.angle_gamma   90.00
#
_symmetry.space_group_name_H-M   'P 1'
#
loop_
_entity.id
_entity.type
_entity.pdbx_description
1 polymer ?
#
loop_
_entity_poly.entity_id
_entity_poly.type
_entity_poly.pdbx_seq_one_letter_code
_entity_poly.pdbx_strand_id
1 'polypeptide(L)'
;MSAPRIQRRAPTRVFVYGTLLAGEPNHRVLAGARLVANARTQPAFELRDLGPFPGLVSGGAHAVAGEVYEVDEATLAALDRLEGHPRFYCRTRIALDDGSLVQTYLLPPEQVEGRPVIASGNWRSRRKEKAA
;
A
#
# COMPACT_ATOMS: atom_id res chain seq x y z
N MET A 1 -6.91 -5.88 -38.35
CA MET A 1 -6.83 -5.47 -37.72
C MET A 1 -6.93 -5.58 -36.74
N SER A 2 -6.75 -5.70 -36.36
CA SER A 2 -6.75 -5.79 -35.34
C SER A 2 -6.95 -5.22 -34.59
N ALA A 3 -7.34 -5.28 -34.02
CA ALA A 3 -7.48 -4.78 -33.26
C ALA A 3 -7.30 -4.53 -32.51
N PRO A 4 -7.45 -4.23 -32.17
CA PRO A 4 -7.05 -3.70 -31.30
C PRO A 4 -6.98 -3.98 -30.21
N ARG A 5 -6.74 -4.40 -30.04
CA ARG A 5 -6.51 -4.54 -29.14
C ARG A 5 -5.99 -4.03 -28.49
N ILE A 6 -5.75 -4.50 -28.50
CA ILE A 6 -5.15 -4.00 -27.90
C ILE A 6 -5.37 -3.23 -27.00
N GLN A 7 -6.03 -2.91 -26.89
CA GLN A 7 -6.48 -2.05 -25.98
C GLN A 7 -6.53 -2.50 -24.58
N ARG A 8 -6.19 -3.69 -24.31
CA ARG A 8 -6.10 -4.22 -22.98
C ARG A 8 -4.90 -3.62 -22.30
N ARG A 9 -5.11 -2.83 -21.27
CA ARG A 9 -4.01 -2.32 -20.47
C ARG A 9 -3.41 -3.43 -19.62
N ALA A 10 -2.10 -3.34 -19.37
CA ALA A 10 -1.45 -4.23 -18.43
C ALA A 10 -2.06 -4.01 -17.03
N PRO A 11 -2.22 -5.06 -16.23
CA PRO A 11 -2.71 -4.90 -14.86
C PRO A 11 -1.78 -3.99 -14.05
N THR A 12 -2.39 -3.23 -13.16
CA THR A 12 -1.64 -2.38 -12.23
C THR A 12 -1.23 -3.19 -11.02
N ARG A 13 0.01 -3.07 -10.60
CA ARG A 13 0.48 -3.70 -9.37
C ARG A 13 0.40 -2.70 -8.24
N VAL A 14 -0.30 -3.09 -7.18
CA VAL A 14 -0.52 -2.26 -6.01
C VAL A 14 0.10 -2.92 -4.79
N PHE A 15 0.89 -2.15 -4.04
CA PHE A 15 1.48 -2.58 -2.79
C PHE A 15 0.57 -2.13 -1.65
N VAL A 16 0.13 -3.08 -0.82
CA VAL A 16 -0.71 -2.81 0.33
C VAL A 16 0.05 -3.18 1.60
N TYR A 17 -0.16 -2.43 2.65
CA TYR A 17 0.68 -2.53 3.85
C TYR A 17 -0.10 -2.44 5.16
N GLY A 18 -1.41 -2.34 5.09
CA GLY A 18 -2.25 -2.12 6.27
C GLY A 18 -3.56 -2.90 6.20
N THR A 19 -4.67 -2.18 6.23
CA THR A 19 -6.00 -2.82 6.33
C THR A 19 -6.41 -3.58 5.07
N LEU A 20 -5.66 -3.44 3.99
CA LEU A 20 -5.89 -4.20 2.75
C LEU A 20 -5.13 -5.53 2.71
N LEU A 21 -4.24 -5.77 3.65
CA LEU A 21 -3.51 -7.03 3.73
C LEU A 21 -4.48 -8.20 3.92
N ALA A 22 -4.06 -9.38 3.48
CA ALA A 22 -4.87 -10.60 3.66
C ALA A 22 -5.20 -10.78 5.14
N GLY A 23 -6.48 -11.06 5.43
CA GLY A 23 -6.96 -11.23 6.79
C GLY A 23 -7.34 -9.93 7.49
N GLU A 24 -7.12 -8.79 6.87
CA GLU A 24 -7.45 -7.49 7.45
C GLU A 24 -8.81 -6.98 6.96
N PRO A 25 -9.40 -6.01 7.68
CA PRO A 25 -10.81 -5.64 7.44
C PRO A 25 -11.17 -5.22 6.02
N ASN A 26 -10.26 -4.57 5.31
CA ASN A 26 -10.56 -4.05 3.97
C ASN A 26 -10.08 -4.94 2.84
N HIS A 27 -9.52 -6.10 3.16
CA HIS A 27 -8.99 -7.00 2.13
C HIS A 27 -10.03 -7.40 1.10
N ARG A 28 -11.31 -7.40 1.46
CA ARG A 28 -12.41 -7.75 0.55
C ARG A 28 -12.42 -6.90 -0.72
N VAL A 29 -11.89 -5.67 -0.67
CA VAL A 29 -11.82 -4.80 -1.84
C VAL A 29 -10.88 -5.37 -2.91
N LEU A 30 -9.95 -6.24 -2.48
CA LEU A 30 -9.02 -6.93 -3.38
C LEU A 30 -9.54 -8.31 -3.80
N ALA A 31 -10.78 -8.66 -3.48
CA ALA A 31 -11.33 -9.98 -3.83
C ALA A 31 -11.22 -10.21 -5.33
N GLY A 32 -10.63 -11.34 -5.72
CA GLY A 32 -10.41 -11.65 -7.12
C GLY A 32 -9.11 -11.13 -7.69
N ALA A 33 -8.41 -10.24 -6.99
CA ALA A 33 -7.10 -9.78 -7.43
C ALA A 33 -6.05 -10.86 -7.14
N ARG A 34 -5.03 -10.95 -8.00
CA ARG A 34 -3.98 -11.96 -7.86
C ARG A 34 -2.87 -11.45 -6.95
N LEU A 35 -2.57 -12.20 -5.91
CA LEU A 35 -1.39 -11.94 -5.09
C LEU A 35 -0.15 -12.25 -5.91
N VAL A 36 0.71 -11.25 -6.11
CA VAL A 36 1.97 -11.42 -6.85
C VAL A 36 3.07 -11.90 -5.93
N ALA A 37 3.22 -11.25 -4.77
CA ALA A 37 4.30 -11.57 -3.84
C ALA A 37 4.11 -10.84 -2.52
N ASN A 38 4.70 -11.40 -1.47
CA ASN A 38 5.01 -10.61 -0.28
C ASN A 38 6.25 -9.78 -0.61
N ALA A 39 6.32 -8.57 -0.10
CA ALA A 39 7.37 -7.64 -0.54
C ALA A 39 7.70 -6.62 0.56
N ARG A 40 8.79 -5.90 0.34
CA ARG A 40 9.21 -4.78 1.19
C ARG A 40 9.56 -3.60 0.32
N THR A 41 9.31 -2.41 0.85
CA THR A 41 9.75 -1.19 0.17
C THR A 41 11.26 -1.02 0.30
N GLN A 42 11.82 -0.09 -0.45
CA GLN A 42 13.14 0.45 -0.16
C GLN A 42 13.13 1.04 1.26
N PRO A 43 14.32 1.13 1.95
CA PRO A 43 14.37 1.70 3.30
C PRO A 43 14.33 3.23 3.24
N ALA A 44 13.26 3.77 2.71
CA ALA A 44 13.08 5.19 2.45
C ALA A 44 11.74 5.70 2.96
N PHE A 45 11.09 4.94 3.83
CA PHE A 45 9.71 5.23 4.28
C PHE A 45 9.59 5.13 5.79
N GLU A 46 8.44 5.56 6.28
CA GLU A 46 8.00 5.35 7.65
C GLU A 46 6.58 4.87 7.65
N LEU A 47 6.27 3.91 8.51
CA LEU A 47 4.91 3.46 8.74
C LEU A 47 4.42 4.06 10.05
N ARG A 48 3.32 4.79 10.02
CA ARG A 48 2.76 5.45 11.19
C ARG A 48 1.43 4.83 11.58
N ASP A 49 1.20 4.74 12.88
CA ASP A 49 -0.01 4.14 13.45
C ASP A 49 -1.05 5.25 13.69
N LEU A 50 -2.11 5.27 12.89
CA LEU A 50 -3.20 6.21 13.07
C LEU A 50 -4.35 5.62 13.86
N GLY A 51 -4.16 4.45 14.47
CA GLY A 51 -5.17 3.76 15.25
C GLY A 51 -5.85 2.68 14.44
N PRO A 52 -6.95 2.98 13.75
CA PRO A 52 -7.66 1.95 12.98
C PRO A 52 -6.94 1.56 11.69
N PHE A 53 -5.97 2.35 11.24
CA PHE A 53 -5.23 2.07 10.00
C PHE A 53 -3.88 2.76 10.06
N PRO A 54 -2.91 2.32 9.22
CA PRO A 54 -1.61 2.98 9.16
C PRO A 54 -1.54 4.00 8.03
N GLY A 55 -0.49 4.85 8.09
CA GLY A 55 -0.12 5.70 6.98
C GLY A 55 1.32 5.45 6.60
N LEU A 56 1.58 5.34 5.30
CA LEU A 56 2.93 5.22 4.76
C LEU A 56 3.40 6.59 4.33
N VAL A 57 4.56 7.00 4.80
CA VAL A 57 5.12 8.33 4.53
C VAL A 57 6.51 8.15 3.92
N SER A 58 6.80 8.92 2.86
CA SER A 58 8.13 8.91 2.23
C SER A 58 9.09 9.79 3.02
N GLY A 59 10.39 9.59 2.79
CA GLY A 59 11.42 10.41 3.43
C GLY A 59 11.97 9.83 4.72
N GLY A 60 11.52 8.64 5.11
CA GLY A 60 12.02 7.97 6.30
C GLY A 60 13.20 7.06 5.99
N ALA A 61 13.51 6.18 6.92
CA ALA A 61 14.67 5.29 6.83
C ALA A 61 14.32 3.82 7.04
N HIS A 62 13.02 3.46 6.92
CA HIS A 62 12.58 2.09 7.17
C HIS A 62 12.08 1.42 5.90
N ALA A 63 12.28 0.12 5.82
CA ALA A 63 11.62 -0.72 4.84
C ALA A 63 10.29 -1.18 5.44
N VAL A 64 9.23 -1.17 4.64
CA VAL A 64 7.89 -1.51 5.10
C VAL A 64 7.43 -2.78 4.40
N ALA A 65 6.92 -3.73 5.18
CA ALA A 65 6.46 -5.02 4.68
C ALA A 65 5.02 -4.92 4.18
N GLY A 66 4.71 -5.67 3.13
CA GLY A 66 3.37 -5.71 2.59
C GLY A 66 3.19 -6.78 1.54
N GLU A 67 2.14 -6.63 0.77
CA GLU A 67 1.75 -7.58 -0.29
C GLU A 67 1.50 -6.83 -1.58
N VAL A 68 1.87 -7.45 -2.70
CA VAL A 68 1.65 -6.87 -4.02
C VAL A 68 0.53 -7.64 -4.72
N TYR A 69 -0.46 -6.91 -5.22
CA TYR A 69 -1.59 -7.49 -5.96
C TYR A 69 -1.66 -6.89 -7.35
N GLU A 70 -2.02 -7.73 -8.33
CA GLU A 70 -2.39 -7.23 -9.65
C GLU A 70 -3.88 -6.95 -9.66
N VAL A 71 -4.24 -5.72 -10.02
CA VAL A 71 -5.63 -5.27 -9.99
C VAL A 71 -6.02 -4.73 -11.35
N ASP A 72 -7.29 -4.91 -11.70
CA ASP A 72 -7.86 -4.32 -12.91
C ASP A 72 -8.28 -2.88 -12.64
N GLU A 73 -8.78 -2.21 -13.68
CA GLU A 73 -9.17 -0.80 -13.57
C GLU A 73 -10.31 -0.60 -12.57
N ALA A 74 -11.26 -1.53 -12.54
CA ALA A 74 -12.41 -1.41 -11.64
C ALA A 74 -11.96 -1.54 -10.17
N THR A 75 -11.07 -2.48 -9.89
CA THR A 75 -10.53 -2.66 -8.54
C THR A 75 -9.69 -1.46 -8.14
N LEU A 76 -8.86 -0.95 -9.06
CA LEU A 76 -8.04 0.23 -8.78
C LEU A 76 -8.93 1.42 -8.44
N ALA A 77 -10.02 1.62 -9.17
CA ALA A 77 -10.96 2.70 -8.87
C ALA A 77 -11.60 2.52 -7.49
N ALA A 78 -11.93 1.28 -7.12
CA ALA A 78 -12.48 1.00 -5.80
C ALA A 78 -11.48 1.30 -4.70
N LEU A 79 -10.20 0.97 -4.91
CA LEU A 79 -9.14 1.29 -3.97
C LEU A 79 -8.96 2.79 -3.83
N ASP A 80 -8.94 3.52 -4.94
CA ASP A 80 -8.83 4.98 -4.92
C ASP A 80 -9.96 5.60 -4.09
N ARG A 81 -11.18 5.09 -4.24
CA ARG A 81 -12.31 5.58 -3.46
C ARG A 81 -12.15 5.27 -1.97
N LEU A 82 -11.76 4.04 -1.66
CA LEU A 82 -11.57 3.63 -0.27
C LEU A 82 -10.53 4.50 0.42
N GLU A 83 -9.42 4.79 -0.28
CA GLU A 83 -8.30 5.54 0.28
C GLU A 83 -8.49 7.05 0.20
N GLY A 84 -9.55 7.51 -0.44
CA GLY A 84 -9.80 8.95 -0.59
C GLY A 84 -8.78 9.64 -1.47
N HIS A 85 -8.26 8.93 -2.45
CA HIS A 85 -7.29 9.48 -3.42
C HIS A 85 -7.96 10.53 -4.29
N PRO A 86 -7.30 11.66 -4.52
CA PRO A 86 -5.97 12.08 -4.05
C PRO A 86 -6.01 12.96 -2.80
N ARG A 87 -7.15 13.13 -2.17
CA ARG A 87 -7.33 14.14 -1.11
C ARG A 87 -6.79 13.69 0.24
N PHE A 88 -6.97 12.41 0.59
CA PHE A 88 -6.45 11.89 1.85
C PHE A 88 -5.17 11.14 1.57
N TYR A 89 -5.25 9.86 1.16
CA TYR A 89 -4.07 9.19 0.61
C TYR A 89 -3.88 9.63 -0.83
N CYS A 90 -2.64 9.63 -1.27
CA CYS A 90 -2.31 9.91 -2.68
C CYS A 90 -1.62 8.69 -3.28
N ARG A 91 -2.20 8.14 -4.35
CA ARG A 91 -1.62 6.99 -5.03
C ARG A 91 -0.36 7.41 -5.76
N THR A 92 0.75 6.74 -5.47
CA THR A 92 2.09 7.13 -5.92
C THR A 92 2.85 5.89 -6.34
N ARG A 93 3.69 6.03 -7.36
CA ARG A 93 4.58 4.93 -7.78
C ARG A 93 5.83 4.93 -6.91
N ILE A 94 6.18 3.77 -6.38
CA ILE A 94 7.37 3.61 -5.55
C ILE A 94 8.17 2.39 -6.03
N ALA A 95 9.41 2.29 -5.58
CA ALA A 95 10.25 1.12 -5.83
C ALA A 95 10.25 0.21 -4.60
N LEU A 96 10.15 -1.09 -4.84
CA LEU A 96 10.34 -2.10 -3.80
C LEU A 96 11.83 -2.38 -3.63
N ASP A 97 12.17 -3.22 -2.65
CA ASP A 97 13.58 -3.51 -2.34
C ASP A 97 14.29 -4.25 -3.48
N ASP A 98 13.55 -4.95 -4.33
CA ASP A 98 14.10 -5.61 -5.51
C ASP A 98 14.17 -4.70 -6.74
N GLY A 99 13.79 -3.43 -6.59
CA GLY A 99 13.80 -2.45 -7.67
C GLY A 99 12.55 -2.41 -8.51
N SER A 100 11.61 -3.35 -8.33
CA SER A 100 10.37 -3.33 -9.09
C SER A 100 9.50 -2.14 -8.70
N LEU A 101 8.71 -1.64 -9.64
CA LEU A 101 7.86 -0.47 -9.44
C LEU A 101 6.42 -0.89 -9.21
N VAL A 102 5.79 -0.29 -8.23
CA VAL A 102 4.40 -0.56 -7.88
C VAL A 102 3.71 0.75 -7.51
N GLN A 103 2.37 0.73 -7.52
CA GLN A 103 1.58 1.84 -6.98
C GLN A 103 1.30 1.57 -5.51
N THR A 104 1.26 2.62 -4.70
CA THR A 104 0.84 2.50 -3.31
C THR A 104 0.19 3.81 -2.88
N TYR A 105 -0.36 3.83 -1.68
CA TYR A 105 -1.08 4.98 -1.16
C TYR A 105 -0.27 5.62 -0.04
N LEU A 106 0.17 6.86 -0.26
CA LEU A 106 0.97 7.60 0.70
C LEU A 106 0.16 8.69 1.38
N LEU A 107 0.52 8.99 2.61
CA LEU A 107 0.03 10.18 3.30
C LEU A 107 1.15 11.23 3.33
N PRO A 108 0.78 12.52 3.28
CA PRO A 108 1.79 13.55 3.49
C PRO A 108 2.22 13.58 4.96
N PRO A 109 3.46 14.02 5.25
CA PRO A 109 3.98 13.98 6.63
C PRO A 109 3.09 14.71 7.65
N GLU A 110 2.46 15.79 7.24
CA GLU A 110 1.63 16.57 8.17
C GLU A 110 0.38 15.82 8.63
N GLN A 111 -0.08 14.82 7.88
CA GLN A 111 -1.23 14.00 8.27
C GLN A 111 -0.91 13.00 9.36
N VAL A 112 0.36 12.71 9.58
CA VAL A 112 0.79 11.69 10.55
C VAL A 112 1.59 12.31 11.69
N GLU A 113 1.66 13.63 11.75
CA GLU A 113 2.42 14.33 12.77
C GLU A 113 1.95 13.93 14.16
N GLY A 114 2.90 13.58 15.03
CA GLY A 114 2.57 13.12 16.38
C GLY A 114 2.11 11.68 16.49
N ARG A 115 1.94 10.98 15.35
CA ARG A 115 1.52 9.57 15.39
C ARG A 115 2.72 8.66 15.57
N PRO A 116 2.55 7.56 16.33
CA PRO A 116 3.68 6.65 16.58
C PRO A 116 4.22 6.02 15.32
N VAL A 117 5.55 5.83 15.28
CA VAL A 117 6.21 5.09 14.23
C VAL A 117 6.09 3.60 14.55
N ILE A 118 5.72 2.80 13.54
CA ILE A 118 5.76 1.35 13.66
C ILE A 118 7.15 0.91 13.21
N ALA A 119 8.06 0.77 14.17
CA ALA A 119 9.48 0.59 13.90
C ALA A 119 9.78 -0.69 13.11
N SER A 120 8.98 -1.74 13.30
CA SER A 120 9.16 -3.00 12.54
C SER A 120 8.82 -2.83 11.05
N GLY A 121 8.08 -1.78 10.69
CA GLY A 121 7.58 -1.62 9.33
C GLY A 121 6.52 -2.64 8.96
N ASN A 122 5.89 -3.27 9.95
CA ASN A 122 4.91 -4.32 9.72
C ASN A 122 3.64 -4.03 10.52
N TRP A 123 2.55 -3.73 9.81
CA TRP A 123 1.27 -3.40 10.45
C TRP A 123 0.79 -4.50 11.38
N ARG A 124 0.98 -5.76 10.99
CA ARG A 124 0.49 -6.90 11.80
C ARG A 124 1.26 -7.06 13.11
N SER A 125 2.47 -6.50 13.21
CA SER A 125 3.31 -6.60 14.40
C SER A 125 3.15 -5.42 15.35
N ARG A 126 2.34 -4.43 15.01
CA ARG A 126 2.26 -3.18 15.77
C ARG A 126 1.83 -3.37 17.22
N ARG A 127 0.99 -4.36 17.47
CA ARG A 127 0.49 -4.60 18.84
C ARG A 127 1.59 -5.14 19.76
N LYS A 128 2.47 -5.96 19.21
CA LYS A 128 3.61 -6.46 19.98
C LYS A 128 4.56 -5.32 20.34
N GLU A 129 4.76 -4.39 19.42
CA GLU A 129 5.60 -3.21 19.67
C GLU A 129 5.02 -2.36 20.78
N LYS A 130 3.71 -2.17 20.78
CA LYS A 130 3.04 -1.38 21.82
C LYS A 130 3.09 -2.07 23.19
N ALA A 131 3.06 -3.39 23.21
CA ALA A 131 3.09 -4.15 24.44
C ALA A 131 4.49 -4.21 25.06
N ALA A 132 5.51 -3.98 24.26
CA ALA A 132 6.87 -3.93 24.73
C ALA A 132 7.18 -2.57 25.38
#